data_61434a86dacd04713ebfd65a81a18e73
#
_entry.id   61434a86dacd04713ebfd65a81a18e73
#
_cell.length_a   1.000
_cell.length_b   1.000
_cell.length_c   1.000
_cell.angle_alpha   90.00
_cell.angle_beta   90.00
_cell.angle_gamma   90.00
#
_symmetry.space_group_name_H-M   'P 1'
#
loop_
_entity.id
_entity.type
_entity.pdbx_description
1 polymer ?
#
loop_
_entity_poly.entity_id
_entity_poly.type
_entity_poly.pdbx_seq_one_letter_code
_entity_poly.pdbx_strand_id
1 'polypeptide(L)'
;MCSIIGYLGSSISAQDLRAGFDKTISRGPDDTRMLHIGAATLGFHRLAIMGLHPEGMQPFTRDGSALVCNGEIYGFRPIRERLIAEGETFESESDCEILLPLYQEYGTDMFRMLDAEFALILYDGRTGSYLAARDPIGIRPLYYGYDPAGAIVFASEPKNLVEICDRIMPFPPGHYYKDGKFVCYRDITAVREVCRDDLETVCGTIREKLIAGIRKRLVSDAKVGFLLSGGLDSSLVCAVAQKYADKPIRTFAIGMSEDAIDLKYAREAADYIGSEHTEVYMTPEEVLDSLETVVALLGTYDITTIRASIGMYLVCKAIHEQTDIRVLLTGEISDELFGYK
;
A
#
# COMPACT_ATOMS: atom_id res chain seq x y z
N MET A 1 -7.06 -1.01 0.24
CA MET A 1 -5.74 -1.60 0.61
C MET A 1 -5.98 -2.73 1.59
N CYS A 2 -5.26 -3.84 1.47
CA CYS A 2 -5.39 -4.99 2.36
C CYS A 2 -5.04 -4.66 3.82
N SER A 3 -5.34 -5.57 4.73
CA SER A 3 -4.86 -5.55 6.12
C SER A 3 -4.26 -6.89 6.49
N ILE A 4 -3.19 -6.86 7.28
CA ILE A 4 -2.48 -8.04 7.76
C ILE A 4 -2.34 -8.00 9.28
N ILE A 5 -2.31 -9.17 9.88
CA ILE A 5 -1.92 -9.38 11.27
C ILE A 5 -1.06 -10.65 11.37
N GLY A 6 -0.11 -10.66 12.30
CA GLY A 6 0.69 -11.83 12.59
C GLY A 6 1.10 -11.89 14.06
N TYR A 7 1.03 -13.08 14.64
CA TYR A 7 1.37 -13.35 16.02
C TYR A 7 2.09 -14.67 16.16
N LEU A 8 3.22 -14.67 16.89
CA LEU A 8 3.96 -15.85 17.29
C LEU A 8 4.00 -15.91 18.81
N GLY A 9 2.99 -16.51 19.42
CA GLY A 9 2.85 -16.60 20.86
C GLY A 9 1.60 -17.37 21.27
N SER A 10 1.34 -17.42 22.56
CA SER A 10 0.22 -18.19 23.15
C SER A 10 -0.57 -17.45 24.21
N SER A 11 -0.21 -16.22 24.58
CA SER A 11 -0.88 -15.48 25.66
C SER A 11 -2.11 -14.67 25.16
N ILE A 12 -2.18 -14.37 23.86
CA ILE A 12 -3.39 -13.77 23.26
C ILE A 12 -4.29 -14.88 22.77
N SER A 13 -5.56 -14.85 23.18
CA SER A 13 -6.54 -15.83 22.68
C SER A 13 -6.82 -15.63 21.19
N ALA A 14 -7.20 -16.71 20.49
CA ALA A 14 -7.60 -16.62 19.07
C ALA A 14 -8.78 -15.67 18.87
N GLN A 15 -9.68 -15.55 19.85
CA GLN A 15 -10.83 -14.65 19.81
C GLN A 15 -10.40 -13.19 19.91
N ASP A 16 -9.49 -12.84 20.83
CA ASP A 16 -9.01 -11.46 21.01
C ASP A 16 -8.15 -11.02 19.82
N LEU A 17 -7.29 -11.92 19.30
CA LEU A 17 -6.50 -11.65 18.10
C LEU A 17 -7.42 -11.39 16.90
N ARG A 18 -8.49 -12.19 16.74
CA ARG A 18 -9.49 -12.01 15.68
C ARG A 18 -10.24 -10.70 15.85
N ALA A 19 -10.72 -10.39 17.06
CA ALA A 19 -11.45 -9.15 17.36
C ALA A 19 -10.59 -7.91 17.07
N GLY A 20 -9.30 -7.95 17.46
CA GLY A 20 -8.33 -6.89 17.11
C GLY A 20 -8.15 -6.77 15.60
N PHE A 21 -8.01 -7.88 14.89
CA PHE A 21 -7.82 -7.89 13.44
C PHE A 21 -9.03 -7.32 12.68
N ASP A 22 -10.23 -7.69 13.06
CA ASP A 22 -11.47 -7.27 12.38
C ASP A 22 -11.74 -5.76 12.44
N LYS A 23 -11.05 -5.00 13.32
CA LYS A 23 -11.11 -3.52 13.34
C LYS A 23 -10.63 -2.88 12.04
N THR A 24 -9.94 -3.62 11.19
CA THR A 24 -9.46 -3.15 9.87
C THR A 24 -10.09 -3.91 8.69
N ILE A 25 -11.23 -4.56 8.88
CA ILE A 25 -11.93 -5.30 7.81
C ILE A 25 -12.30 -4.41 6.62
N SER A 26 -12.58 -3.11 6.86
CA SER A 26 -12.88 -2.11 5.82
C SER A 26 -11.72 -1.87 4.85
N ARG A 27 -10.48 -2.22 5.22
CA ARG A 27 -9.33 -2.13 4.31
C ARG A 27 -9.33 -3.22 3.25
N GLY A 28 -9.88 -4.38 3.57
CA GLY A 28 -9.94 -5.53 2.68
C GLY A 28 -11.30 -6.21 2.76
N PRO A 29 -12.36 -5.60 2.19
CA PRO A 29 -13.73 -6.05 2.38
C PRO A 29 -14.12 -7.27 1.54
N ASP A 30 -13.25 -7.69 0.59
CA ASP A 30 -13.62 -8.74 -0.37
C ASP A 30 -13.58 -10.14 0.26
N ASP A 31 -12.61 -10.43 1.14
CA ASP A 31 -12.48 -11.71 1.83
C ASP A 31 -11.60 -11.59 3.08
N THR A 32 -11.75 -12.54 4.01
CA THR A 32 -10.97 -12.61 5.25
C THR A 32 -10.53 -14.04 5.54
N ARG A 33 -9.24 -14.23 5.78
CA ARG A 33 -8.68 -15.52 6.20
C ARG A 33 -7.73 -15.35 7.38
N MET A 34 -7.81 -16.28 8.32
CA MET A 34 -6.79 -16.50 9.33
C MET A 34 -6.28 -17.92 9.23
N LEU A 35 -4.96 -18.07 9.32
CA LEU A 35 -4.26 -19.35 9.27
C LEU A 35 -3.42 -19.52 10.53
N HIS A 36 -3.60 -20.65 11.20
CA HIS A 36 -2.69 -21.11 12.25
C HIS A 36 -1.72 -22.13 11.64
N ILE A 37 -0.41 -21.84 11.70
CA ILE A 37 0.62 -22.68 11.13
C ILE A 37 1.85 -22.74 12.06
N GLY A 38 2.24 -23.95 12.48
CA GLY A 38 3.26 -24.12 13.50
C GLY A 38 2.87 -23.40 14.80
N ALA A 39 3.68 -22.46 15.25
CA ALA A 39 3.39 -21.62 16.42
C ALA A 39 2.86 -20.22 16.03
N ALA A 40 2.70 -19.94 14.74
CA ALA A 40 2.28 -18.64 14.24
C ALA A 40 0.80 -18.62 13.84
N THR A 41 0.18 -17.46 14.01
CA THR A 41 -1.14 -17.14 13.42
C THR A 41 -0.98 -15.95 12.50
N LEU A 42 -1.40 -16.08 11.24
CA LEU A 42 -1.37 -15.03 10.22
C LEU A 42 -2.80 -14.74 9.75
N GLY A 43 -3.15 -13.46 9.62
CA GLY A 43 -4.44 -13.00 9.13
C GLY A 43 -4.32 -12.04 7.95
N PHE A 44 -5.28 -12.14 7.03
CA PHE A 44 -5.36 -11.32 5.82
C PHE A 44 -6.79 -10.89 5.54
N HIS A 45 -7.00 -9.57 5.44
CA HIS A 45 -8.20 -8.98 4.84
C HIS A 45 -7.87 -8.52 3.44
N ARG A 46 -8.59 -9.02 2.44
CA ARG A 46 -8.29 -8.81 1.02
C ARG A 46 -9.07 -7.66 0.42
N LEU A 47 -8.35 -6.78 -0.27
CA LEU A 47 -8.86 -5.95 -1.36
C LEU A 47 -8.19 -6.45 -2.64
N ALA A 48 -8.94 -7.08 -3.53
CA ALA A 48 -8.42 -7.68 -4.74
C ALA A 48 -8.08 -6.60 -5.79
N ILE A 49 -6.79 -6.45 -6.10
CA ILE A 49 -6.26 -5.52 -7.12
C ILE A 49 -5.51 -6.29 -8.20
N MET A 50 -4.65 -7.24 -7.79
CA MET A 50 -3.95 -8.18 -8.65
C MET A 50 -4.44 -9.59 -8.38
N GLY A 51 -4.51 -10.44 -9.44
CA GLY A 51 -4.99 -11.82 -9.31
C GLY A 51 -6.40 -11.87 -8.73
N LEU A 52 -7.40 -11.31 -9.41
CA LEU A 52 -8.75 -11.07 -8.88
C LEU A 52 -9.52 -12.34 -8.47
N HIS A 53 -9.05 -13.52 -8.88
CA HIS A 53 -9.68 -14.80 -8.57
C HIS A 53 -9.45 -15.23 -7.10
N PRO A 54 -10.26 -16.17 -6.57
CA PRO A 54 -10.14 -16.64 -5.18
C PRO A 54 -8.76 -17.21 -4.82
N GLU A 55 -8.03 -17.76 -5.77
CA GLU A 55 -6.69 -18.33 -5.59
C GLU A 55 -5.66 -17.28 -5.15
N GLY A 56 -5.88 -15.99 -5.45
CA GLY A 56 -5.07 -14.89 -4.95
C GLY A 56 -5.28 -14.55 -3.47
N MET A 57 -6.06 -15.36 -2.73
CA MET A 57 -6.30 -15.15 -1.31
C MET A 57 -5.13 -15.61 -0.45
N GLN A 58 -4.68 -14.74 0.44
CA GLN A 58 -3.61 -15.02 1.39
C GLN A 58 -4.16 -15.51 2.75
N PRO A 59 -3.34 -16.17 3.61
CA PRO A 59 -1.90 -16.42 3.50
C PRO A 59 -1.54 -17.38 2.37
N PHE A 60 -0.46 -17.06 1.62
CA PHE A 60 0.18 -18.03 0.74
C PHE A 60 0.98 -19.02 1.58
N THR A 61 0.96 -20.28 1.19
CA THR A 61 1.66 -21.35 1.93
C THR A 61 2.56 -22.15 1.00
N ARG A 62 3.75 -22.54 1.52
CA ARG A 62 4.71 -23.37 0.79
C ARG A 62 5.65 -24.06 1.78
N ASP A 63 5.84 -25.35 1.65
CA ASP A 63 6.79 -26.16 2.44
C ASP A 63 6.71 -25.88 3.96
N GLY A 64 5.50 -25.80 4.50
CA GLY A 64 5.25 -25.50 5.91
C GLY A 64 5.47 -24.05 6.31
N SER A 65 5.85 -23.18 5.38
CA SER A 65 5.97 -21.73 5.56
C SER A 65 4.68 -21.03 5.13
N ALA A 66 4.43 -19.83 5.67
CA ALA A 66 3.29 -18.99 5.29
C ALA A 66 3.66 -17.51 5.25
N LEU A 67 3.00 -16.77 4.35
CA LEU A 67 3.23 -15.34 4.15
C LEU A 67 1.91 -14.59 3.96
N VAL A 68 1.81 -13.42 4.57
CA VAL A 68 0.82 -12.39 4.26
C VAL A 68 1.53 -11.10 3.86
N CYS A 69 1.05 -10.45 2.81
CA CYS A 69 1.61 -9.21 2.30
C CYS A 69 0.49 -8.23 1.92
N ASN A 70 0.49 -7.06 2.54
CA ASN A 70 -0.25 -5.90 2.05
C ASN A 70 0.72 -5.10 1.17
N GLY A 71 0.68 -5.29 -0.15
CA GLY A 71 1.65 -4.66 -1.04
C GLY A 71 1.31 -4.81 -2.51
N GLU A 72 2.15 -4.19 -3.34
CA GLU A 72 2.22 -4.31 -4.78
C GLU A 72 3.68 -4.52 -5.20
N ILE A 73 3.96 -5.61 -5.88
CA ILE A 73 5.29 -5.98 -6.34
C ILE A 73 5.41 -5.64 -7.82
N TYR A 74 6.05 -4.52 -8.12
CA TYR A 74 6.17 -4.03 -9.48
C TYR A 74 7.15 -4.87 -10.29
N GLY A 75 6.79 -5.16 -11.55
CA GLY A 75 7.64 -5.97 -12.43
C GLY A 75 7.78 -7.44 -12.01
N PHE A 76 6.80 -7.99 -11.31
CA PHE A 76 6.81 -9.37 -10.83
C PHE A 76 6.76 -10.43 -11.94
N ARG A 77 6.14 -10.14 -13.10
CA ARG A 77 5.94 -11.13 -14.16
C ARG A 77 7.23 -11.77 -14.67
N PRO A 78 8.29 -11.02 -15.03
CA PRO A 78 9.58 -11.63 -15.40
C PRO A 78 10.22 -12.46 -14.29
N ILE A 79 10.03 -12.06 -13.02
CA ILE A 79 10.52 -12.82 -11.87
C ILE A 79 9.76 -14.15 -11.77
N ARG A 80 8.44 -14.11 -11.89
CA ARG A 80 7.57 -15.29 -11.90
C ARG A 80 7.93 -16.25 -13.03
N GLU A 81 8.14 -15.72 -14.25
CA GLU A 81 8.55 -16.53 -15.42
C GLU A 81 9.90 -17.24 -15.19
N ARG A 82 10.88 -16.54 -14.59
CA ARG A 82 12.16 -17.14 -14.20
C ARG A 82 11.96 -18.27 -13.19
N LEU A 83 11.20 -18.02 -12.14
CA LEU A 83 10.92 -19.03 -11.11
C LEU A 83 10.21 -20.25 -11.67
N ILE A 84 9.27 -20.08 -12.61
CA ILE A 84 8.60 -21.19 -13.33
C ILE A 84 9.62 -21.99 -14.15
N ALA A 85 10.53 -21.31 -14.86
CA ALA A 85 11.58 -21.98 -15.63
C ALA A 85 12.56 -22.78 -14.74
N GLU A 86 12.69 -22.40 -13.48
CA GLU A 86 13.48 -23.07 -12.44
C GLU A 86 12.70 -24.21 -11.74
N GLY A 87 11.43 -24.43 -12.11
CA GLY A 87 10.60 -25.53 -11.61
C GLY A 87 9.58 -25.14 -10.53
N GLU A 88 9.44 -23.84 -10.25
CA GLU A 88 8.46 -23.36 -9.30
C GLU A 88 7.04 -23.40 -9.87
N THR A 89 6.06 -23.62 -9.00
CA THR A 89 4.63 -23.62 -9.37
C THR A 89 3.89 -22.52 -8.60
N PHE A 90 2.89 -21.93 -9.25
CA PHE A 90 2.04 -20.87 -8.69
C PHE A 90 0.58 -21.25 -8.85
N GLU A 91 -0.22 -20.94 -7.84
CA GLU A 91 -1.66 -21.22 -7.82
C GLU A 91 -2.49 -20.04 -8.30
N SER A 92 -1.92 -18.81 -8.22
CA SER A 92 -2.62 -17.57 -8.55
C SER A 92 -1.83 -16.68 -9.51
N GLU A 93 -2.48 -15.63 -9.97
CA GLU A 93 -1.85 -14.53 -10.70
C GLU A 93 -1.49 -13.33 -9.80
N SER A 94 -1.51 -13.53 -8.46
CA SER A 94 -1.10 -12.49 -7.52
C SER A 94 0.41 -12.23 -7.62
N ASP A 95 0.75 -10.96 -7.64
CA ASP A 95 2.14 -10.49 -7.59
C ASP A 95 2.87 -10.89 -6.30
N CYS A 96 2.15 -10.93 -5.18
CA CYS A 96 2.71 -11.28 -3.87
C CYS A 96 3.06 -12.77 -3.72
N GLU A 97 2.56 -13.67 -4.57
CA GLU A 97 2.85 -15.10 -4.46
C GLU A 97 4.32 -15.43 -4.73
N ILE A 98 5.03 -14.59 -5.50
CA ILE A 98 6.47 -14.77 -5.75
C ILE A 98 7.35 -14.59 -4.50
N LEU A 99 6.82 -13.97 -3.44
CA LEU A 99 7.63 -13.61 -2.26
C LEU A 99 8.12 -14.83 -1.47
N LEU A 100 7.32 -15.91 -1.37
CA LEU A 100 7.76 -17.14 -0.68
C LEU A 100 8.91 -17.83 -1.42
N PRO A 101 8.84 -18.12 -2.74
CA PRO A 101 9.98 -18.65 -3.49
C PRO A 101 11.22 -17.76 -3.42
N LEU A 102 11.05 -16.42 -3.54
CA LEU A 102 12.17 -15.49 -3.42
C LEU A 102 12.82 -15.53 -2.03
N TYR A 103 12.03 -15.64 -0.97
CA TYR A 103 12.58 -15.79 0.38
C TYR A 103 13.31 -17.12 0.54
N GLN A 104 12.82 -18.19 -0.05
CA GLN A 104 13.48 -19.49 -0.01
C GLN A 104 14.84 -19.48 -0.73
N GLU A 105 14.94 -18.72 -1.83
CA GLU A 105 16.17 -18.60 -2.63
C GLU A 105 17.18 -17.61 -2.00
N TYR A 106 16.71 -16.40 -1.62
CA TYR A 106 17.60 -15.29 -1.22
C TYR A 106 17.54 -14.92 0.28
N GLY A 107 16.65 -15.54 1.05
CA GLY A 107 16.42 -15.14 2.43
C GLY A 107 16.02 -13.68 2.53
N THR A 108 16.61 -12.96 3.50
CA THR A 108 16.32 -11.53 3.72
C THR A 108 16.95 -10.59 2.66
N ASP A 109 17.88 -11.08 1.84
CA ASP A 109 18.46 -10.28 0.76
C ASP A 109 17.46 -9.94 -0.35
N MET A 110 16.35 -10.72 -0.45
CA MET A 110 15.27 -10.42 -1.38
C MET A 110 14.74 -8.99 -1.24
N PHE A 111 14.71 -8.41 -0.01
CA PHE A 111 14.18 -7.07 0.22
C PHE A 111 14.92 -5.96 -0.52
N ARG A 112 16.19 -6.17 -0.86
CA ARG A 112 17.01 -5.23 -1.64
C ARG A 112 16.74 -5.32 -3.14
N MET A 113 16.15 -6.43 -3.58
CA MET A 113 15.89 -6.72 -4.98
C MET A 113 14.50 -6.27 -5.42
N LEU A 114 13.56 -6.09 -4.47
CA LEU A 114 12.18 -5.74 -4.75
C LEU A 114 12.04 -4.26 -5.17
N ASP A 115 11.32 -4.04 -6.25
CA ASP A 115 10.70 -2.77 -6.59
C ASP A 115 9.23 -2.85 -6.17
N ALA A 116 8.93 -2.40 -4.96
CA ALA A 116 7.65 -2.69 -4.33
C ALA A 116 7.29 -1.68 -3.25
N GLU A 117 6.01 -1.55 -3.00
CA GLU A 117 5.46 -0.99 -1.78
C GLU A 117 4.80 -2.11 -0.98
N PHE A 118 5.27 -2.36 0.24
CA PHE A 118 4.82 -3.53 0.99
C PHE A 118 4.96 -3.41 2.51
N ALA A 119 4.07 -4.12 3.18
CA ALA A 119 4.23 -4.60 4.54
C ALA A 119 3.93 -6.10 4.53
N LEU A 120 4.83 -6.93 5.02
CA LEU A 120 4.66 -8.37 5.02
C LEU A 120 5.01 -9.00 6.37
N ILE A 121 4.42 -10.17 6.61
CA ILE A 121 4.72 -11.03 7.74
C ILE A 121 4.87 -12.45 7.20
N LEU A 122 5.94 -13.13 7.62
CA LEU A 122 6.30 -14.46 7.16
C LEU A 122 6.65 -15.37 8.34
N TYR A 123 6.12 -16.58 8.33
CA TYR A 123 6.56 -17.70 9.15
C TYR A 123 7.32 -18.71 8.27
N ASP A 124 8.58 -18.98 8.58
CA ASP A 124 9.40 -19.97 7.88
C ASP A 124 9.30 -21.32 8.63
N GLY A 125 8.50 -22.23 8.13
CA GLY A 125 8.30 -23.55 8.74
C GLY A 125 9.55 -24.45 8.74
N ARG A 126 10.54 -24.16 7.88
CA ARG A 126 11.80 -24.92 7.82
C ARG A 126 12.73 -24.61 9.00
N THR A 127 12.70 -23.38 9.47
CA THR A 127 13.59 -22.88 10.54
C THR A 127 12.83 -22.51 11.82
N GLY A 128 11.50 -22.40 11.76
CA GLY A 128 10.68 -21.84 12.82
C GLY A 128 10.82 -20.33 12.98
N SER A 129 11.51 -19.65 12.04
CA SER A 129 11.74 -18.21 12.10
C SER A 129 10.48 -17.41 11.81
N TYR A 130 10.32 -16.30 12.55
CA TYR A 130 9.22 -15.33 12.36
C TYR A 130 9.80 -14.00 11.92
N LEU A 131 9.28 -13.50 10.80
CA LEU A 131 9.80 -12.33 10.13
C LEU A 131 8.68 -11.37 9.77
N ALA A 132 8.97 -10.07 9.85
CA ALA A 132 8.16 -9.01 9.26
C ALA A 132 9.06 -8.01 8.54
N ALA A 133 8.56 -7.35 7.48
CA ALA A 133 9.32 -6.34 6.76
C ALA A 133 8.41 -5.25 6.21
N ARG A 134 8.97 -4.05 6.06
CA ARG A 134 8.27 -2.88 5.52
C ARG A 134 9.12 -2.22 4.44
N ASP A 135 8.47 -1.71 3.39
CA ASP A 135 9.12 -1.02 2.27
C ASP A 135 9.98 0.18 2.71
N PRO A 136 10.97 0.60 1.89
CA PRO A 136 11.94 1.62 2.27
C PRO A 136 11.37 3.00 2.56
N ILE A 137 10.20 3.34 2.01
CA ILE A 137 9.51 4.62 2.21
C ILE A 137 8.49 4.51 3.35
N GLY A 138 7.98 3.28 3.61
CA GLY A 138 6.90 3.02 4.55
C GLY A 138 5.52 3.35 3.98
N ILE A 139 5.35 3.19 2.65
CA ILE A 139 4.07 3.44 1.96
C ILE A 139 2.97 2.57 2.55
N ARG A 140 3.27 1.28 2.76
CA ARG A 140 2.32 0.39 3.42
C ARG A 140 2.47 0.47 4.94
N PRO A 141 1.36 0.69 5.67
CA PRO A 141 1.42 0.77 7.12
C PRO A 141 1.74 -0.58 7.74
N LEU A 142 2.60 -0.57 8.76
CA LEU A 142 2.88 -1.70 9.64
C LEU A 142 3.24 -1.17 11.02
N TYR A 143 2.65 -1.81 12.04
CA TYR A 143 2.87 -1.53 13.45
C TYR A 143 3.22 -2.82 14.18
N TYR A 144 3.81 -2.68 15.34
CA TYR A 144 4.09 -3.81 16.22
C TYR A 144 3.83 -3.46 17.68
N GLY A 145 3.59 -4.47 18.46
CA GLY A 145 3.48 -4.41 19.91
C GLY A 145 3.95 -5.71 20.52
N TYR A 146 3.93 -5.75 21.84
CA TYR A 146 4.27 -6.95 22.59
C TYR A 146 3.08 -7.36 23.44
N ASP A 147 2.83 -8.66 23.50
CA ASP A 147 1.84 -9.23 24.41
C ASP A 147 2.33 -9.21 25.86
N PRO A 148 1.49 -9.51 26.86
CA PRO A 148 1.93 -9.57 28.26
C PRO A 148 3.06 -10.56 28.58
N ALA A 149 3.29 -11.57 27.71
CA ALA A 149 4.40 -12.50 27.82
C ALA A 149 5.66 -12.06 27.08
N GLY A 150 5.63 -10.91 26.38
CA GLY A 150 6.74 -10.36 25.63
C GLY A 150 6.88 -10.90 24.20
N ALA A 151 5.89 -11.65 23.68
CA ALA A 151 5.88 -12.06 22.28
C ALA A 151 5.43 -10.91 21.38
N ILE A 152 6.08 -10.77 20.21
CA ILE A 152 5.78 -9.68 19.28
C ILE A 152 4.55 -9.98 18.42
N VAL A 153 3.74 -8.94 18.22
CA VAL A 153 2.57 -8.95 17.34
C VAL A 153 2.77 -7.88 16.29
N PHE A 154 2.50 -8.18 15.03
CA PHE A 154 2.51 -7.22 13.92
C PHE A 154 1.10 -7.03 13.36
N ALA A 155 0.75 -5.80 13.00
CA ALA A 155 -0.52 -5.50 12.35
C ALA A 155 -0.43 -4.27 11.45
N SER A 156 -1.35 -4.15 10.51
CA SER A 156 -1.42 -3.02 9.59
C SER A 156 -1.65 -1.69 10.27
N GLU A 157 -2.47 -1.65 11.34
CA GLU A 157 -2.83 -0.40 12.02
C GLU A 157 -2.77 -0.55 13.55
N PRO A 158 -2.51 0.55 14.29
CA PRO A 158 -2.40 0.48 15.75
C PRO A 158 -3.70 0.03 16.42
N LYS A 159 -4.87 0.35 15.86
CA LYS A 159 -6.16 -0.06 16.41
C LYS A 159 -6.35 -1.58 16.48
N ASN A 160 -5.62 -2.35 15.64
CA ASN A 160 -5.61 -3.81 15.74
C ASN A 160 -4.98 -4.31 17.05
N LEU A 161 -4.08 -3.51 17.65
CA LEU A 161 -3.21 -3.91 18.75
C LEU A 161 -3.63 -3.32 20.11
N VAL A 162 -4.49 -2.29 20.14
CA VAL A 162 -4.80 -1.50 21.34
C VAL A 162 -5.28 -2.36 22.53
N GLU A 163 -6.04 -3.44 22.28
CA GLU A 163 -6.61 -4.28 23.35
C GLU A 163 -5.76 -5.50 23.68
N ILE A 164 -4.69 -5.73 22.89
CA ILE A 164 -3.86 -6.94 23.01
C ILE A 164 -2.39 -6.66 23.28
N CYS A 165 -1.98 -5.38 23.25
CA CYS A 165 -0.61 -4.96 23.51
C CYS A 165 -0.58 -3.70 24.38
N ASP A 166 0.35 -3.64 25.35
CA ASP A 166 0.51 -2.49 26.23
C ASP A 166 1.22 -1.30 25.55
N ARG A 167 2.10 -1.57 24.61
CA ARG A 167 2.88 -0.58 23.87
C ARG A 167 2.87 -0.88 22.39
N ILE A 168 2.45 0.11 21.61
CA ILE A 168 2.35 0.02 20.16
C ILE A 168 3.33 0.99 19.52
N MET A 169 4.10 0.52 18.55
CA MET A 169 5.13 1.26 17.85
C MET A 169 4.95 1.14 16.34
N PRO A 170 5.22 2.20 15.56
CA PRO A 170 5.31 2.07 14.11
C PRO A 170 6.51 1.20 13.73
N PHE A 171 6.34 0.30 12.77
CA PHE A 171 7.45 -0.48 12.22
C PHE A 171 8.31 0.44 11.34
N PRO A 172 9.64 0.50 11.57
CA PRO A 172 10.50 1.42 10.86
C PRO A 172 10.57 1.09 9.36
N PRO A 173 10.46 2.10 8.46
CA PRO A 173 10.64 1.91 7.02
C PRO A 173 12.02 1.35 6.68
N GLY A 174 12.11 0.56 5.61
CA GLY A 174 13.37 -0.01 5.14
C GLY A 174 14.02 -1.01 6.10
N HIS A 175 13.23 -1.57 7.01
CA HIS A 175 13.69 -2.57 7.96
C HIS A 175 12.95 -3.89 7.79
N TYR A 176 13.60 -4.95 8.23
CA TYR A 176 12.94 -6.18 8.60
C TYR A 176 13.21 -6.55 10.07
N TYR A 177 12.26 -7.23 10.65
CA TYR A 177 12.41 -7.92 11.93
C TYR A 177 12.58 -9.40 11.65
N LYS A 178 13.55 -10.03 12.32
CA LYS A 178 13.71 -11.47 12.32
C LYS A 178 14.23 -11.92 13.66
N ASP A 179 13.52 -12.86 14.29
CA ASP A 179 13.95 -13.57 15.49
C ASP A 179 14.51 -12.63 16.59
N GLY A 180 13.74 -11.60 16.95
CA GLY A 180 14.08 -10.67 18.03
C GLY A 180 14.89 -9.44 17.60
N LYS A 181 15.24 -9.28 16.32
CA LYS A 181 16.11 -8.19 15.86
C LYS A 181 15.50 -7.41 14.70
N PHE A 182 15.57 -6.07 14.81
CA PHE A 182 15.31 -5.17 13.68
C PHE A 182 16.61 -4.92 12.92
N VAL A 183 16.57 -5.07 11.61
CA VAL A 183 17.73 -4.87 10.72
C VAL A 183 17.32 -3.91 9.60
N CYS A 184 18.09 -2.82 9.44
CA CYS A 184 17.92 -1.90 8.31
C CYS A 184 18.50 -2.54 7.05
N TYR A 185 17.68 -2.78 6.04
CA TYR A 185 18.13 -3.27 4.74
C TYR A 185 18.30 -2.14 3.72
N ARG A 186 17.55 -1.04 3.87
CA ARG A 186 17.64 0.14 3.01
C ARG A 186 17.20 1.40 3.74
N ASP A 187 18.11 2.36 3.86
CA ASP A 187 17.84 3.71 4.36
C ASP A 187 17.87 4.69 3.18
N ILE A 188 16.72 5.24 2.81
CA ILE A 188 16.60 6.21 1.71
C ILE A 188 17.06 7.62 2.11
N THR A 189 17.23 7.88 3.40
CA THR A 189 17.70 9.18 3.90
C THR A 189 19.23 9.26 3.93
N ALA A 190 19.91 8.11 3.85
CA ALA A 190 21.37 8.04 3.82
C ALA A 190 21.90 8.44 2.43
N VAL A 191 22.22 9.72 2.27
CA VAL A 191 22.85 10.25 1.05
C VAL A 191 24.28 9.71 0.96
N ARG A 192 24.55 8.82 0.01
CA ARG A 192 25.88 8.24 -0.23
C ARG A 192 26.68 9.03 -1.25
N GLU A 193 25.99 9.58 -2.25
CA GLU A 193 26.60 10.33 -3.33
C GLU A 193 25.75 11.55 -3.65
N VAL A 194 26.41 12.65 -4.01
CA VAL A 194 25.76 13.87 -4.51
C VAL A 194 25.91 13.89 -6.01
N CYS A 195 24.78 13.99 -6.74
CA CYS A 195 24.78 14.14 -8.18
C CYS A 195 25.49 15.44 -8.58
N ARG A 196 26.38 15.34 -9.56
CA ARG A 196 27.14 16.48 -10.10
C ARG A 196 26.94 16.65 -11.60
N ASP A 197 25.97 15.98 -12.16
CA ASP A 197 25.61 16.06 -13.57
C ASP A 197 25.08 17.46 -13.90
N ASP A 198 25.13 17.84 -15.17
CA ASP A 198 24.53 19.08 -15.64
C ASP A 198 22.96 19.00 -15.54
N LEU A 199 22.35 20.18 -15.64
CA LEU A 199 20.90 20.33 -15.49
C LEU A 199 20.12 19.50 -16.53
N GLU A 200 20.58 19.42 -17.75
CA GLU A 200 19.90 18.70 -18.83
C GLU A 200 19.89 17.20 -18.57
N THR A 201 21.01 16.63 -18.15
CA THR A 201 21.16 15.24 -17.76
C THR A 201 20.27 14.89 -16.55
N VAL A 202 20.26 15.76 -15.53
CA VAL A 202 19.41 15.58 -14.34
C VAL A 202 17.93 15.59 -14.72
N CYS A 203 17.48 16.58 -15.49
CA CYS A 203 16.10 16.68 -15.96
C CYS A 203 15.69 15.47 -16.82
N GLY A 204 16.58 15.00 -17.70
CA GLY A 204 16.38 13.81 -18.50
C GLY A 204 16.17 12.57 -17.64
N THR A 205 17.05 12.35 -16.66
CA THR A 205 16.98 11.23 -15.73
C THR A 205 15.70 11.24 -14.87
N ILE A 206 15.30 12.42 -14.35
CA ILE A 206 14.05 12.58 -13.59
C ILE A 206 12.86 12.21 -14.48
N ARG A 207 12.81 12.73 -15.71
CA ARG A 207 11.73 12.43 -16.66
C ARG A 207 11.62 10.93 -16.94
N GLU A 208 12.72 10.25 -17.22
CA GLU A 208 12.75 8.82 -17.50
C GLU A 208 12.25 8.00 -16.30
N LYS A 209 12.76 8.30 -15.11
CA LYS A 209 12.37 7.62 -13.87
C LYS A 209 10.89 7.83 -13.52
N LEU A 210 10.38 9.05 -13.69
CA LEU A 210 8.98 9.38 -13.44
C LEU A 210 8.06 8.63 -14.41
N ILE A 211 8.38 8.66 -15.71
CA ILE A 211 7.61 7.93 -16.73
C ILE A 211 7.63 6.42 -16.43
N ALA A 212 8.79 5.86 -16.13
CA ALA A 212 8.92 4.44 -15.80
C ALA A 212 8.12 4.07 -14.54
N GLY A 213 8.16 4.92 -13.50
CA GLY A 213 7.42 4.75 -12.27
C GLY A 213 5.90 4.78 -12.46
N ILE A 214 5.39 5.71 -13.27
CA ILE A 214 3.95 5.78 -13.59
C ILE A 214 3.53 4.56 -14.41
N ARG A 215 4.29 4.21 -15.46
CA ARG A 215 3.97 3.04 -16.30
C ARG A 215 3.86 1.74 -15.51
N LYS A 216 4.74 1.51 -14.55
CA LYS A 216 4.69 0.33 -13.67
C LYS A 216 3.38 0.26 -12.88
N ARG A 217 2.88 1.41 -12.42
CA ARG A 217 1.65 1.52 -11.63
C ARG A 217 0.35 1.46 -12.44
N LEU A 218 0.45 1.53 -13.78
CA LEU A 218 -0.69 1.27 -14.67
C LEU A 218 -0.99 -0.23 -14.84
N VAL A 219 -0.07 -1.10 -14.41
CA VAL A 219 -0.28 -2.55 -14.43
C VAL A 219 -1.17 -2.93 -13.26
N SER A 220 -2.44 -3.20 -13.54
CA SER A 220 -3.45 -3.59 -12.55
C SER A 220 -4.52 -4.44 -13.23
N ASP A 221 -5.01 -5.49 -12.55
CA ASP A 221 -6.16 -6.27 -13.01
C ASP A 221 -7.49 -5.58 -12.63
N ALA A 222 -7.46 -4.74 -11.59
CA ALA A 222 -8.58 -3.89 -11.21
C ALA A 222 -8.55 -2.55 -11.98
N LYS A 223 -9.73 -1.91 -12.11
CA LYS A 223 -9.84 -0.62 -12.78
C LYS A 223 -9.13 0.49 -12.02
N VAL A 224 -8.36 1.29 -12.77
CA VAL A 224 -7.56 2.41 -12.27
C VAL A 224 -8.25 3.73 -12.60
N GLY A 225 -8.33 4.63 -11.61
CA GLY A 225 -8.71 6.03 -11.76
C GLY A 225 -7.60 6.95 -11.26
N PHE A 226 -7.81 8.25 -11.40
CA PHE A 226 -6.79 9.25 -11.08
C PHE A 226 -7.41 10.42 -10.32
N LEU A 227 -6.72 10.91 -9.30
CA LEU A 227 -7.07 12.17 -8.67
C LEU A 227 -6.35 13.31 -9.39
N LEU A 228 -7.12 14.31 -9.84
CA LEU A 228 -6.62 15.43 -10.63
C LEU A 228 -7.06 16.75 -9.98
N SER A 229 -6.13 17.41 -9.29
CA SER A 229 -6.38 18.70 -8.64
C SER A 229 -6.09 19.91 -9.55
N GLY A 230 -5.51 19.69 -10.73
CA GLY A 230 -5.01 20.77 -11.59
C GLY A 230 -3.64 21.33 -11.17
N GLY A 231 -3.08 20.88 -10.03
CA GLY A 231 -1.71 21.15 -9.64
C GLY A 231 -0.70 20.41 -10.52
N LEU A 232 0.59 20.82 -10.45
CA LEU A 232 1.65 20.28 -11.29
C LEU A 232 1.75 18.76 -11.19
N ASP A 233 1.81 18.23 -9.97
CA ASP A 233 2.12 16.82 -9.71
C ASP A 233 1.02 15.89 -10.22
N SER A 234 -0.23 16.16 -9.83
CA SER A 234 -1.39 15.37 -10.27
C SER A 234 -1.59 15.45 -11.78
N SER A 235 -1.41 16.65 -12.37
CA SER A 235 -1.55 16.86 -13.82
C SER A 235 -0.45 16.12 -14.60
N LEU A 236 0.78 16.10 -14.08
CA LEU A 236 1.90 15.40 -14.70
C LEU A 236 1.69 13.89 -14.68
N VAL A 237 1.23 13.32 -13.55
CA VAL A 237 0.89 11.89 -13.44
C VAL A 237 -0.20 11.52 -14.45
N CYS A 238 -1.30 12.31 -14.51
CA CYS A 238 -2.40 12.07 -15.44
C CYS A 238 -1.97 12.20 -16.91
N ALA A 239 -1.19 13.25 -17.24
CA ALA A 239 -0.72 13.47 -18.60
C ALA A 239 0.22 12.36 -19.09
N VAL A 240 1.08 11.85 -18.22
CA VAL A 240 1.94 10.69 -18.56
C VAL A 240 1.08 9.44 -18.70
N ALA A 241 0.15 9.17 -17.76
CA ALA A 241 -0.72 8.01 -17.81
C ALA A 241 -1.55 7.98 -19.11
N GLN A 242 -2.13 9.12 -19.51
CA GLN A 242 -2.93 9.22 -20.75
C GLN A 242 -2.12 8.84 -22.00
N LYS A 243 -0.82 9.14 -22.05
CA LYS A 243 0.04 8.75 -23.20
C LYS A 243 0.23 7.25 -23.37
N TYR A 244 -0.02 6.48 -22.32
CA TYR A 244 0.13 5.02 -22.30
C TYR A 244 -1.20 4.28 -22.15
N ALA A 245 -2.31 5.01 -22.09
CA ALA A 245 -3.66 4.45 -22.05
C ALA A 245 -4.26 4.36 -23.46
N ASP A 246 -4.94 3.26 -23.77
CA ASP A 246 -5.64 3.06 -25.06
C ASP A 246 -6.94 3.84 -25.15
N LYS A 247 -7.46 4.33 -24.03
CA LYS A 247 -8.71 5.09 -23.90
C LYS A 247 -8.49 6.29 -22.98
N PRO A 248 -9.40 7.30 -23.02
CA PRO A 248 -9.38 8.37 -22.04
C PRO A 248 -9.36 7.81 -20.60
N ILE A 249 -8.39 8.28 -19.80
CA ILE A 249 -8.31 7.91 -18.38
C ILE A 249 -9.45 8.60 -17.62
N ARG A 250 -9.92 7.97 -16.53
CA ARG A 250 -10.95 8.55 -15.66
C ARG A 250 -10.30 9.35 -14.54
N THR A 251 -10.58 10.64 -14.50
CA THR A 251 -10.02 11.57 -13.50
C THR A 251 -11.11 12.13 -12.59
N PHE A 252 -10.77 12.42 -11.35
CA PHE A 252 -11.70 12.90 -10.34
C PHE A 252 -11.10 14.08 -9.58
N ALA A 253 -11.94 15.07 -9.29
CA ALA A 253 -11.62 16.17 -8.38
C ALA A 253 -12.77 16.41 -7.42
N ILE A 254 -12.51 17.11 -6.31
CA ILE A 254 -13.52 17.48 -5.33
C ILE A 254 -13.42 18.96 -4.96
N GLY A 255 -14.55 19.61 -4.77
CA GLY A 255 -14.65 21.00 -4.33
C GLY A 255 -15.95 21.31 -3.62
N MET A 256 -16.02 22.46 -2.96
CA MET A 256 -17.23 22.88 -2.20
C MET A 256 -18.29 23.57 -3.09
N SER A 257 -17.92 23.99 -4.29
CA SER A 257 -18.85 24.64 -5.25
C SER A 257 -18.30 24.53 -6.67
N GLU A 258 -19.16 24.75 -7.67
CA GLU A 258 -18.77 24.78 -9.09
C GLU A 258 -17.70 25.85 -9.39
N ASP A 259 -17.69 26.94 -8.63
CA ASP A 259 -16.74 28.05 -8.76
C ASP A 259 -15.45 27.86 -7.93
N ALA A 260 -15.29 26.68 -7.28
CA ALA A 260 -14.06 26.41 -6.54
C ALA A 260 -12.85 26.48 -7.47
N ILE A 261 -11.83 27.25 -7.07
CA ILE A 261 -10.67 27.52 -7.91
C ILE A 261 -9.94 26.22 -8.29
N ASP A 262 -9.89 25.25 -7.39
CA ASP A 262 -9.25 23.96 -7.61
C ASP A 262 -9.99 23.16 -8.70
N LEU A 263 -11.33 23.16 -8.72
CA LEU A 263 -12.13 22.51 -9.76
C LEU A 263 -11.93 23.17 -11.12
N LYS A 264 -11.77 24.49 -11.16
CA LYS A 264 -11.47 25.20 -12.40
C LYS A 264 -10.16 24.70 -13.02
N TYR A 265 -9.08 24.64 -12.23
CA TYR A 265 -7.79 24.17 -12.74
C TYR A 265 -7.79 22.66 -13.04
N ALA A 266 -8.53 21.87 -12.27
CA ALA A 266 -8.70 20.44 -12.55
C ALA A 266 -9.39 20.23 -13.91
N ARG A 267 -10.44 21.00 -14.21
CA ARG A 267 -11.16 20.97 -15.50
C ARG A 267 -10.27 21.37 -16.66
N GLU A 268 -9.55 22.50 -16.53
CA GLU A 268 -8.61 22.97 -17.56
C GLU A 268 -7.52 21.91 -17.85
N ALA A 269 -6.99 21.27 -16.82
CA ALA A 269 -6.03 20.20 -16.98
C ALA A 269 -6.65 18.94 -17.63
N ALA A 270 -7.86 18.56 -17.22
CA ALA A 270 -8.59 17.42 -17.77
C ALA A 270 -8.89 17.59 -19.27
N ASP A 271 -9.34 18.79 -19.67
CA ASP A 271 -9.60 19.15 -21.07
C ASP A 271 -8.32 19.06 -21.91
N TYR A 272 -7.20 19.59 -21.39
CA TYR A 272 -5.90 19.52 -22.05
C TYR A 272 -5.37 18.08 -22.21
N ILE A 273 -5.56 17.25 -21.19
CA ILE A 273 -5.14 15.85 -21.17
C ILE A 273 -6.06 14.99 -22.04
N GLY A 274 -7.32 15.36 -22.19
CA GLY A 274 -8.36 14.59 -22.88
C GLY A 274 -8.88 13.44 -22.03
N SER A 275 -8.99 13.61 -20.70
CA SER A 275 -9.51 12.62 -19.77
C SER A 275 -11.03 12.68 -19.61
N GLU A 276 -11.66 11.57 -19.19
CA GLU A 276 -13.04 11.56 -18.70
C GLU A 276 -13.06 12.08 -17.26
N HIS A 277 -13.36 13.38 -17.10
CA HIS A 277 -13.30 14.06 -15.82
C HIS A 277 -14.64 14.06 -15.09
N THR A 278 -14.61 13.78 -13.79
CA THR A 278 -15.76 13.84 -12.89
C THR A 278 -15.46 14.76 -11.72
N GLU A 279 -16.32 15.76 -11.52
CA GLU A 279 -16.23 16.64 -10.36
C GLU A 279 -17.19 16.15 -9.27
N VAL A 280 -16.67 16.07 -8.06
CA VAL A 280 -17.45 15.73 -6.86
C VAL A 280 -17.64 17.01 -6.05
N TYR A 281 -18.86 17.25 -5.64
CA TYR A 281 -19.18 18.41 -4.80
C TYR A 281 -19.42 17.96 -3.37
N MET A 282 -18.84 18.66 -2.42
CA MET A 282 -19.05 18.41 -1.00
C MET A 282 -19.72 19.62 -0.34
N THR A 283 -20.65 19.36 0.56
CA THR A 283 -21.32 20.39 1.36
C THR A 283 -20.65 20.52 2.73
N PRO A 284 -20.83 21.68 3.43
CA PRO A 284 -20.37 21.82 4.81
C PRO A 284 -20.96 20.77 5.75
N GLU A 285 -22.19 20.34 5.53
CA GLU A 285 -22.87 19.30 6.29
C GLU A 285 -22.18 17.96 6.11
N GLU A 286 -21.88 17.54 4.87
CA GLU A 286 -21.17 16.30 4.58
C GLU A 286 -19.76 16.27 5.18
N VAL A 287 -19.06 17.42 5.19
CA VAL A 287 -17.77 17.59 5.85
C VAL A 287 -17.89 17.32 7.36
N LEU A 288 -18.88 17.91 8.03
CA LEU A 288 -19.10 17.73 9.46
C LEU A 288 -19.54 16.29 9.79
N ASP A 289 -20.44 15.72 9.01
CA ASP A 289 -20.96 14.36 9.20
C ASP A 289 -19.88 13.28 8.99
N SER A 290 -18.88 13.57 8.15
CA SER A 290 -17.78 12.64 7.89
C SER A 290 -16.68 12.65 8.97
N LEU A 291 -16.65 13.64 9.84
CA LEU A 291 -15.55 13.92 10.77
C LEU A 291 -15.23 12.74 11.70
N GLU A 292 -16.24 12.19 12.37
CA GLU A 292 -16.07 11.04 13.27
C GLU A 292 -15.53 9.81 12.50
N THR A 293 -16.07 9.56 11.32
CA THR A 293 -15.64 8.46 10.47
C THR A 293 -14.18 8.62 10.05
N VAL A 294 -13.78 9.82 9.63
CA VAL A 294 -12.41 10.11 9.21
C VAL A 294 -11.42 9.95 10.37
N VAL A 295 -11.77 10.46 11.56
CA VAL A 295 -10.94 10.28 12.77
C VAL A 295 -10.77 8.79 13.11
N ALA A 296 -11.86 8.01 13.05
CA ALA A 296 -11.82 6.57 13.33
C ALA A 296 -11.03 5.79 12.28
N LEU A 297 -11.14 6.14 11.00
CA LEU A 297 -10.39 5.53 9.92
C LEU A 297 -8.89 5.81 10.03
N LEU A 298 -8.52 7.07 10.29
CA LEU A 298 -7.12 7.49 10.40
C LEU A 298 -6.47 7.03 11.71
N GLY A 299 -7.24 6.90 12.79
CA GLY A 299 -6.72 6.57 14.12
C GLY A 299 -5.82 7.68 14.68
N THR A 300 -6.08 8.93 14.31
CA THR A 300 -5.34 10.12 14.78
C THR A 300 -6.28 11.26 15.16
N TYR A 301 -5.81 12.14 16.01
CA TYR A 301 -6.46 13.42 16.36
C TYR A 301 -5.64 14.63 15.87
N ASP A 302 -4.63 14.41 15.03
CA ASP A 302 -3.90 15.51 14.40
C ASP A 302 -4.81 16.27 13.43
N ILE A 303 -5.02 17.57 13.73
CA ILE A 303 -5.98 18.41 13.02
C ILE A 303 -5.60 18.62 11.55
N THR A 304 -4.31 18.68 11.25
CA THR A 304 -3.83 18.91 9.88
C THR A 304 -4.11 17.69 9.02
N THR A 305 -3.78 16.51 9.53
CA THR A 305 -4.07 15.22 8.88
C THR A 305 -5.57 15.02 8.65
N ILE A 306 -6.40 15.29 9.68
CA ILE A 306 -7.85 15.14 9.59
C ILE A 306 -8.42 16.08 8.51
N ARG A 307 -8.06 17.37 8.53
CA ARG A 307 -8.54 18.35 7.55
C ARG A 307 -8.20 17.96 6.12
N ALA A 308 -6.96 17.55 5.86
CA ALA A 308 -6.51 17.12 4.54
C ALA A 308 -7.25 15.86 4.08
N SER A 309 -7.57 14.95 5.01
CA SER A 309 -8.18 13.66 4.69
C SER A 309 -9.68 13.68 4.47
N ILE A 310 -10.42 14.70 4.94
CA ILE A 310 -11.88 14.77 4.75
C ILE A 310 -12.24 14.83 3.27
N GLY A 311 -11.65 15.74 2.50
CA GLY A 311 -11.88 15.82 1.06
C GLY A 311 -11.48 14.53 0.34
N MET A 312 -10.34 13.94 0.72
CA MET A 312 -9.89 12.65 0.19
C MET A 312 -10.89 11.53 0.48
N TYR A 313 -11.43 11.47 1.70
CA TYR A 313 -12.46 10.50 2.07
C TYR A 313 -13.72 10.67 1.25
N LEU A 314 -14.22 11.89 1.10
CA LEU A 314 -15.46 12.18 0.37
C LEU A 314 -15.33 11.89 -1.13
N VAL A 315 -14.19 12.23 -1.76
CA VAL A 315 -13.97 11.88 -3.17
C VAL A 315 -13.85 10.37 -3.37
N CYS A 316 -13.13 9.67 -2.49
CA CYS A 316 -13.02 8.21 -2.53
C CYS A 316 -14.38 7.53 -2.31
N LYS A 317 -15.20 8.05 -1.38
CA LYS A 317 -16.58 7.58 -1.16
C LYS A 317 -17.43 7.72 -2.42
N ALA A 318 -17.43 8.90 -3.03
CA ALA A 318 -18.18 9.14 -4.27
C ALA A 318 -17.71 8.23 -5.42
N ILE A 319 -16.39 8.03 -5.59
CA ILE A 319 -15.85 7.12 -6.60
C ILE A 319 -16.32 5.69 -6.35
N HIS A 320 -16.27 5.23 -5.08
CA HIS A 320 -16.73 3.90 -4.71
C HIS A 320 -18.21 3.66 -4.97
N GLU A 321 -19.06 4.66 -4.67
CA GLU A 321 -20.53 4.56 -4.84
C GLU A 321 -20.95 4.65 -6.30
N GLN A 322 -20.22 5.36 -7.15
CA GLN A 322 -20.60 5.68 -8.52
C GLN A 322 -19.84 4.87 -9.58
N THR A 323 -18.79 4.15 -9.18
CA THR A 323 -17.91 3.46 -10.14
C THR A 323 -17.43 2.11 -9.61
N ASP A 324 -16.80 1.36 -10.50
CA ASP A 324 -16.12 0.10 -10.19
C ASP A 324 -14.58 0.24 -10.10
N ILE A 325 -14.08 1.47 -9.95
CA ILE A 325 -12.66 1.77 -9.76
C ILE A 325 -12.24 1.33 -8.36
N ARG A 326 -11.13 0.62 -8.28
CA ARG A 326 -10.54 0.13 -7.03
C ARG A 326 -9.16 0.69 -6.72
N VAL A 327 -8.48 1.23 -7.72
CA VAL A 327 -7.15 1.80 -7.62
C VAL A 327 -7.18 3.26 -8.03
N LEU A 328 -6.56 4.12 -7.24
CA LEU A 328 -6.38 5.54 -7.55
C LEU A 328 -4.90 5.88 -7.58
N LEU A 329 -4.46 6.50 -8.68
CA LEU A 329 -3.15 7.12 -8.76
C LEU A 329 -3.26 8.61 -8.41
N THR A 330 -2.29 9.08 -7.64
CA THR A 330 -2.22 10.45 -7.15
C THR A 330 -0.83 11.05 -7.42
N GLY A 331 -0.67 12.36 -7.23
CA GLY A 331 0.60 13.07 -7.31
C GLY A 331 1.33 13.20 -5.96
N GLU A 332 0.96 12.40 -4.95
CA GLU A 332 1.54 12.47 -3.61
C GLU A 332 3.06 12.19 -3.58
N ILE A 333 3.74 12.69 -2.54
CA ILE A 333 5.19 12.55 -2.25
C ILE A 333 6.09 13.44 -3.11
N SER A 334 5.60 14.12 -4.12
CA SER A 334 6.44 15.00 -4.96
C SER A 334 7.13 16.07 -4.12
N ASP A 335 6.40 16.75 -3.28
CA ASP A 335 6.89 17.85 -2.43
C ASP A 335 7.91 17.36 -1.40
N GLU A 336 7.69 16.19 -0.81
CA GLU A 336 8.61 15.58 0.16
C GLU A 336 9.95 15.18 -0.48
N LEU A 337 9.94 14.82 -1.77
CA LEU A 337 11.15 14.45 -2.51
C LEU A 337 11.92 15.66 -3.05
N PHE A 338 11.21 16.67 -3.57
CA PHE A 338 11.82 17.82 -4.25
C PHE A 338 11.84 19.10 -3.40
N GLY A 339 11.15 19.10 -2.28
CA GLY A 339 11.07 20.22 -1.34
C GLY A 339 10.02 21.26 -1.71
N TYR A 340 9.64 22.03 -0.70
CA TYR A 340 8.80 23.23 -0.86
C TYR A 340 9.67 24.45 -1.12
N LYS A 341 9.10 25.44 -1.82
CA LYS A 341 9.72 26.77 -1.94
C LYS A 341 9.41 27.61 -0.71
#